data_1eb817e7d06d43b55cc0e7720fe37fcd
#
_entry.id   1eb817e7d06d43b55cc0e7720fe37fcd
#
_cell.length_a   1.000
_cell.length_b   1.000
_cell.length_c   1.000
_cell.angle_alpha   90.00
_cell.angle_beta   90.00
_cell.angle_gamma   90.00
#
_symmetry.space_group_name_H-M   'P 1'
#
loop_
_entity.id
_entity.type
_entity.pdbx_description
1 polymer ?
#
loop_
_entity_poly.entity_id
_entity_poly.type
_entity_poly.pdbx_seq_one_letter_code
_entity_poly.pdbx_strand_id
1 'polypeptide(L)'
;GEQNEKVKNLLSITDGVGLIVIDSIVSLYRLELSNDNFQHINRQLATQYSMLSSICRKFKIPVLVTNQVYSMGDNVELTSRTIGKYWSKALIELKKTERDSHRLAILRKHRSLPEGRKIEFIIEQAGLKEAKKWI
;
A
#
# COMPACT_ATOMS: atom_id res chain seq x y z
N GLY A 1 -0.30 -4.92 16.56
CA GLY A 1 -1.16 -5.76 17.27
C GLY A 1 -2.58 -5.31 17.46
N GLU A 2 -2.84 -4.31 18.29
CA GLU A 2 -4.19 -3.93 18.72
C GLU A 2 -5.15 -3.53 17.58
N GLN A 3 -4.67 -2.78 16.59
CA GLN A 3 -5.49 -2.38 15.43
C GLN A 3 -5.99 -3.57 14.63
N ASN A 4 -5.17 -4.59 14.43
CA ASN A 4 -5.57 -5.77 13.66
C ASN A 4 -6.57 -6.66 14.43
N GLU A 5 -6.48 -6.69 15.75
CA GLU A 5 -7.51 -7.35 16.58
C GLU A 5 -8.84 -6.60 16.51
N LYS A 6 -8.82 -5.27 16.54
CA LYS A 6 -10.03 -4.46 16.33
C LYS A 6 -10.67 -4.73 14.96
N VAL A 7 -9.86 -4.81 13.89
CA VAL A 7 -10.35 -5.14 12.55
C VAL A 7 -11.00 -6.54 12.53
N LYS A 8 -10.37 -7.54 13.12
CA LYS A 8 -10.96 -8.91 13.22
C LYS A 8 -12.29 -8.90 13.95
N ASN A 9 -12.36 -8.19 15.08
CA ASN A 9 -13.58 -8.10 15.88
C ASN A 9 -14.71 -7.39 15.09
N LEU A 10 -14.41 -6.28 14.43
CA LEU A 10 -15.38 -5.59 13.58
C LEU A 10 -15.90 -6.49 12.46
N LEU A 11 -15.04 -7.24 11.79
CA LEU A 11 -15.44 -8.16 10.71
C LEU A 11 -16.27 -9.35 11.20
N SER A 12 -16.15 -9.73 12.47
CA SER A 12 -16.96 -10.81 13.06
C SER A 12 -18.38 -10.38 13.41
N ILE A 13 -18.61 -9.07 13.58
CA ILE A 13 -19.91 -8.52 13.99
C ILE A 13 -20.57 -7.64 12.93
N THR A 14 -19.88 -7.35 11.82
CA THR A 14 -20.35 -6.47 10.75
C THR A 14 -20.45 -7.24 9.45
N ASP A 15 -21.66 -7.36 8.91
CA ASP A 15 -21.90 -7.92 7.58
C ASP A 15 -21.72 -6.83 6.51
N GLY A 16 -21.39 -7.26 5.28
CA GLY A 16 -21.37 -6.38 4.10
C GLY A 16 -20.06 -5.59 3.91
N VAL A 17 -18.98 -5.90 4.64
CA VAL A 17 -17.67 -5.28 4.39
C VAL A 17 -17.06 -5.84 3.10
N GLY A 18 -16.88 -4.98 2.09
CA GLY A 18 -16.32 -5.34 0.78
C GLY A 18 -14.86 -4.97 0.57
N LEU A 19 -14.29 -4.09 1.40
CA LEU A 19 -12.91 -3.61 1.27
C LEU A 19 -12.42 -3.11 2.64
N ILE A 20 -11.13 -3.38 2.91
CA ILE A 20 -10.41 -2.81 4.06
C ILE A 20 -9.30 -1.90 3.52
N VAL A 21 -9.26 -0.65 3.98
CA VAL A 21 -8.20 0.31 3.61
C VAL A 21 -7.43 0.73 4.85
N ILE A 22 -6.10 0.72 4.76
CA ILE A 22 -5.18 1.16 5.81
C ILE A 22 -4.26 2.24 5.24
N ASP A 23 -4.49 3.48 5.66
CA ASP A 23 -3.69 4.65 5.25
C ASP A 23 -3.04 5.30 6.49
N SER A 24 -1.76 5.09 6.72
CA SER A 24 -0.82 4.20 6.07
C SER A 24 -0.31 3.15 7.06
N ILE A 25 0.06 1.98 6.55
CA ILE A 25 0.58 0.89 7.39
C ILE A 25 1.90 1.25 8.09
N VAL A 26 2.63 2.22 7.57
CA VAL A 26 3.95 2.64 8.06
C VAL A 26 3.93 3.91 8.89
N SER A 27 2.77 4.49 9.20
CA SER A 27 2.67 5.77 9.91
C SER A 27 3.34 5.71 11.29
N LEU A 28 3.08 4.69 12.08
CA LEU A 28 3.68 4.48 13.40
C LEU A 28 5.11 3.90 13.31
N TYR A 29 5.39 3.13 12.28
CA TYR A 29 6.70 2.52 12.04
C TYR A 29 7.83 3.55 12.01
N ARG A 30 7.63 4.70 11.38
CA ARG A 30 8.64 5.76 11.28
C ARG A 30 8.92 6.48 12.59
N LEU A 31 7.93 6.59 13.46
CA LEU A 31 8.07 7.25 14.76
C LEU A 31 8.87 6.42 15.76
N GLU A 32 8.78 5.09 15.63
CA GLU A 32 9.42 4.15 16.55
C GLU A 32 10.78 3.66 16.05
N LEU A 33 11.15 3.95 14.79
CA LEU A 33 12.37 3.45 14.18
C LEU A 33 13.60 4.13 14.75
N SER A 34 14.46 3.36 15.39
CA SER A 34 15.82 3.72 15.81
C SER A 34 16.80 2.63 15.37
N ASN A 35 18.11 2.94 15.41
CA ASN A 35 19.13 1.96 15.04
C ASN A 35 19.10 0.73 15.96
N ASP A 36 18.75 0.91 17.22
CA ASP A 36 18.77 -0.16 18.22
C ASP A 36 17.54 -1.09 18.17
N ASN A 37 16.42 -0.61 17.61
CA ASN A 37 15.17 -1.39 17.58
C ASN A 37 14.73 -1.82 16.17
N PHE A 38 15.54 -1.60 15.14
CA PHE A 38 15.23 -1.86 13.76
C PHE A 38 14.69 -3.27 13.47
N GLN A 39 15.32 -4.29 14.05
CA GLN A 39 14.88 -5.68 13.85
C GLN A 39 13.53 -5.95 14.51
N HIS A 40 13.31 -5.39 15.70
CA HIS A 40 12.05 -5.54 16.43
C HIS A 40 10.89 -4.92 15.65
N ILE A 41 11.07 -3.69 15.20
CA ILE A 41 10.07 -2.96 14.43
C ILE A 41 9.76 -3.63 13.08
N ASN A 42 10.78 -4.14 12.38
CA ASN A 42 10.56 -4.91 11.14
C ASN A 42 9.76 -6.19 11.40
N ARG A 43 9.99 -6.88 12.52
CA ARG A 43 9.22 -8.07 12.90
C ARG A 43 7.76 -7.71 13.19
N GLN A 44 7.51 -6.61 13.89
CA GLN A 44 6.15 -6.13 14.12
C GLN A 44 5.43 -5.81 12.81
N LEU A 45 6.09 -5.11 11.89
CA LEU A 45 5.53 -4.80 10.57
C LEU A 45 5.21 -6.06 9.78
N ALA A 46 6.12 -7.04 9.75
CA ALA A 46 5.88 -8.33 9.09
C ALA A 46 4.67 -9.07 9.71
N THR A 47 4.53 -9.02 11.03
CA THR A 47 3.38 -9.59 11.74
C THR A 47 2.08 -8.90 11.31
N GLN A 48 2.05 -7.57 11.19
CA GLN A 48 0.88 -6.84 10.72
C GLN A 48 0.48 -7.26 9.30
N TYR A 49 1.42 -7.32 8.36
CA TYR A 49 1.14 -7.79 7.01
C TYR A 49 0.63 -9.24 6.98
N SER A 50 1.23 -10.13 7.79
CA SER A 50 0.79 -11.53 7.90
C SER A 50 -0.64 -11.63 8.39
N MET A 51 -1.02 -10.86 9.42
CA MET A 51 -2.37 -10.80 9.96
C MET A 51 -3.37 -10.28 8.92
N LEU A 52 -3.05 -9.20 8.21
CA LEU A 52 -3.89 -8.66 7.13
C LEU A 52 -4.08 -9.68 6.00
N SER A 53 -3.02 -10.39 5.63
CA SER A 53 -3.10 -11.46 4.64
C SER A 53 -4.00 -12.61 5.11
N SER A 54 -3.99 -12.94 6.40
CA SER A 54 -4.90 -13.93 6.99
C SER A 54 -6.35 -13.47 6.99
N ILE A 55 -6.61 -12.21 7.33
CA ILE A 55 -7.94 -11.59 7.28
C ILE A 55 -8.48 -11.63 5.85
N CYS A 56 -7.68 -11.18 4.88
CA CYS A 56 -8.03 -11.19 3.47
C CYS A 56 -8.49 -12.58 2.99
N ARG A 57 -7.75 -13.64 3.37
CA ARG A 57 -8.09 -15.02 2.99
C ARG A 57 -9.30 -15.56 3.72
N LYS A 58 -9.38 -15.32 5.05
CA LYS A 58 -10.47 -15.85 5.88
C LYS A 58 -11.82 -15.27 5.50
N PHE A 59 -11.88 -13.97 5.33
CA PHE A 59 -13.13 -13.25 5.05
C PHE A 59 -13.38 -13.02 3.56
N LYS A 60 -12.43 -13.38 2.67
CA LYS A 60 -12.48 -13.14 1.22
C LYS A 60 -12.68 -11.66 0.86
N ILE A 61 -12.11 -10.77 1.66
CA ILE A 61 -12.20 -9.32 1.49
C ILE A 61 -10.82 -8.79 1.06
N PRO A 62 -10.72 -7.99 -0.01
CA PRO A 62 -9.47 -7.34 -0.38
C PRO A 62 -9.03 -6.35 0.69
N VAL A 63 -7.71 -6.26 0.90
CA VAL A 63 -7.08 -5.29 1.79
C VAL A 63 -6.17 -4.40 0.96
N LEU A 64 -6.42 -3.10 0.99
CA LEU A 64 -5.58 -2.07 0.39
C LEU A 64 -4.77 -1.37 1.48
N VAL A 65 -3.47 -1.30 1.30
CA VAL A 65 -2.59 -0.56 2.20
C VAL A 65 -1.83 0.51 1.43
N THR A 66 -1.75 1.72 1.97
CA THR A 66 -0.83 2.72 1.46
C THR A 66 0.51 2.61 2.17
N ASN A 67 1.57 2.92 1.44
CA ASN A 67 2.93 2.88 1.93
C ASN A 67 3.69 4.08 1.40
N GLN A 68 4.53 4.67 2.23
CA GLN A 68 5.38 5.76 1.80
C GLN A 68 6.62 5.24 1.08
N VAL A 69 7.11 6.04 0.15
CA VAL A 69 8.35 5.80 -0.57
C VAL A 69 9.36 6.88 -0.22
N TYR A 70 10.63 6.56 -0.33
CA TYR A 70 11.72 7.51 -0.22
C TYR A 70 12.70 7.30 -1.38
N SER A 71 13.37 8.36 -1.78
CA SER A 71 14.42 8.30 -2.80
C SER A 71 15.73 7.89 -2.17
N MET A 72 16.44 6.98 -2.84
CA MET A 72 17.77 6.52 -2.47
C MET A 72 18.65 6.57 -3.72
N GLY A 73 19.22 7.77 -3.98
CA GLY A 73 19.82 8.10 -5.28
C GLY A 73 18.78 8.10 -6.37
N ASP A 74 19.04 7.39 -7.45
CA ASP A 74 18.10 7.24 -8.59
C ASP A 74 16.99 6.20 -8.35
N ASN A 75 17.04 5.48 -7.23
CA ASN A 75 16.06 4.46 -6.90
C ASN A 75 15.00 4.97 -5.92
N VAL A 76 13.79 4.44 -6.07
CA VAL A 76 12.66 4.66 -5.18
C VAL A 76 12.40 3.39 -4.38
N GLU A 77 12.47 3.49 -3.07
CA GLU A 77 12.25 2.36 -2.17
C GLU A 77 11.03 2.58 -1.26
N LEU A 78 10.35 1.48 -0.95
CA LEU A 78 9.28 1.48 0.03
C LEU A 78 9.83 1.68 1.44
N THR A 79 9.15 2.44 2.28
CA THR A 79 9.49 2.57 3.69
C THR A 79 9.46 1.22 4.41
N SER A 80 8.53 0.35 4.04
CA SER A 80 8.47 -1.04 4.52
C SER A 80 9.52 -1.97 3.88
N ARG A 81 10.36 -1.44 2.97
CA ARG A 81 11.41 -2.18 2.27
C ARG A 81 10.87 -3.49 1.65
N THR A 82 11.63 -4.58 1.81
CA THR A 82 11.27 -5.91 1.27
C THR A 82 9.99 -6.49 1.87
N ILE A 83 9.60 -6.11 3.09
CA ILE A 83 8.42 -6.65 3.78
C ILE A 83 7.16 -6.35 2.97
N GLY A 84 6.93 -5.09 2.61
CA GLY A 84 5.77 -4.71 1.80
C GLY A 84 5.76 -5.38 0.43
N LYS A 85 6.93 -5.47 -0.23
CA LYS A 85 7.07 -6.16 -1.53
C LYS A 85 6.77 -7.66 -1.42
N TYR A 86 7.20 -8.32 -0.34
CA TYR A 86 6.99 -9.75 -0.13
C TYR A 86 5.50 -10.10 0.10
N TRP A 87 4.86 -9.40 1.01
CA TRP A 87 3.48 -9.71 1.43
C TRP A 87 2.41 -9.26 0.42
N SER A 88 2.65 -8.19 -0.33
CA SER A 88 1.67 -7.67 -1.29
C SER A 88 1.58 -8.55 -2.54
N LYS A 89 0.37 -8.79 -3.01
CA LYS A 89 0.08 -9.54 -4.26
C LYS A 89 0.05 -8.64 -5.48
N ALA A 90 -0.26 -7.37 -5.26
CA ALA A 90 -0.16 -6.32 -6.26
C ALA A 90 0.57 -5.12 -5.64
N LEU A 91 1.40 -4.45 -6.42
CA LEU A 91 2.07 -3.20 -6.06
C LEU A 91 1.81 -2.18 -7.15
N ILE A 92 1.29 -1.03 -6.75
CA ILE A 92 1.08 0.11 -7.62
C ILE A 92 1.91 1.27 -7.07
N GLU A 93 2.79 1.79 -7.89
CA GLU A 93 3.55 3.00 -7.57
C GLU A 93 2.83 4.21 -8.13
N LEU A 94 2.68 5.24 -7.31
CA LEU A 94 2.14 6.54 -7.71
C LEU A 94 3.28 7.55 -7.80
N LYS A 95 3.44 8.17 -8.97
CA LYS A 95 4.45 9.21 -9.24
C LYS A 95 3.81 10.55 -9.58
N LYS A 96 4.47 11.62 -9.16
CA LYS A 96 4.23 12.95 -9.74
C LYS A 96 4.82 12.98 -11.15
N THR A 97 4.22 13.74 -12.03
CA THR A 97 4.77 14.07 -13.34
C THR A 97 5.26 15.53 -13.33
N GLU A 98 5.90 15.98 -14.38
CA GLU A 98 6.31 17.38 -14.56
C GLU A 98 5.11 18.31 -14.77
N ARG A 99 3.95 17.77 -15.15
CA ARG A 99 2.71 18.54 -15.32
C ARG A 99 1.97 18.63 -14.00
N ASP A 100 1.52 19.83 -13.67
CA ASP A 100 0.69 20.05 -12.48
C ASP A 100 -0.58 19.20 -12.52
N SER A 101 -1.00 18.72 -11.36
CA SER A 101 -2.16 17.85 -11.17
C SER A 101 -2.10 16.49 -11.86
N HIS A 102 -1.15 16.23 -12.74
CA HIS A 102 -0.98 14.93 -13.38
C HIS A 102 -0.21 13.95 -12.48
N ARG A 103 -0.63 12.71 -12.54
CA ARG A 103 -0.03 11.61 -11.78
C ARG A 103 0.09 10.38 -12.67
N LEU A 104 1.06 9.55 -12.38
CA LEU A 104 1.30 8.30 -13.08
C LEU A 104 1.16 7.14 -12.10
N ALA A 105 0.28 6.20 -12.38
CA ALA A 105 0.19 4.92 -11.70
C ALA A 105 0.93 3.86 -12.50
N ILE A 106 1.84 3.13 -11.86
CA ILE A 106 2.69 2.12 -12.48
C ILE A 106 2.49 0.79 -11.75
N LEU A 107 2.12 -0.25 -12.48
CA LEU A 107 2.02 -1.60 -11.94
C LEU A 107 3.42 -2.20 -11.75
N ARG A 108 3.86 -2.34 -10.50
CA ARG A 108 5.20 -2.84 -10.14
C ARG A 108 5.24 -4.33 -9.82
N LYS A 109 4.09 -4.89 -9.46
CA LYS A 109 3.93 -6.31 -9.19
C LYS A 109 2.49 -6.72 -9.39
N HIS A 110 2.27 -7.85 -10.03
CA HIS A 110 0.96 -8.49 -10.13
C HIS A 110 1.11 -9.97 -10.48
N ARG A 111 0.14 -10.80 -10.07
CA ARG A 111 0.15 -12.25 -10.33
C ARG A 111 0.07 -12.61 -11.80
N SER A 112 -0.79 -11.90 -12.55
CA SER A 112 -1.28 -12.28 -13.88
C SER A 112 -1.22 -11.16 -14.90
N LEU A 113 -0.86 -9.95 -14.49
CA LEU A 113 -0.69 -8.81 -15.40
C LEU A 113 0.79 -8.49 -15.57
N PRO A 114 1.22 -8.12 -16.78
CA PRO A 114 2.58 -7.68 -17.02
C PRO A 114 2.93 -6.46 -16.17
N GLU A 115 4.10 -6.49 -15.56
CA GLU A 115 4.67 -5.35 -14.84
C GLU A 115 5.02 -4.21 -15.80
N GLY A 116 5.11 -3.01 -15.27
CA GLY A 116 5.45 -1.80 -16.05
C GLY A 116 4.26 -1.15 -16.76
N ARG A 117 3.04 -1.71 -16.71
CA ARG A 117 1.84 -1.02 -17.21
C ARG A 117 1.67 0.32 -16.51
N LYS A 118 1.32 1.34 -17.27
CA LYS A 118 1.20 2.73 -16.79
C LYS A 118 -0.15 3.31 -17.17
N ILE A 119 -0.71 4.08 -16.24
CA ILE A 119 -1.92 4.88 -16.46
C ILE A 119 -1.63 6.28 -15.94
N GLU A 120 -1.83 7.29 -16.77
CA GLU A 120 -1.78 8.69 -16.35
C GLU A 120 -3.18 9.16 -15.97
N PHE A 121 -3.27 9.90 -14.89
CA PHE A 121 -4.52 10.47 -14.40
C PHE A 121 -4.30 11.88 -13.85
N ILE A 122 -5.38 12.64 -13.77
CA ILE A 122 -5.40 14.03 -13.31
C ILE A 122 -6.18 14.11 -12.01
N ILE A 123 -5.68 14.89 -11.06
CA ILE A 123 -6.38 15.24 -9.84
C ILE A 123 -7.06 16.58 -10.05
N GLU A 124 -8.39 16.58 -10.08
CA GLU A 124 -9.23 17.78 -10.22
C GLU A 124 -10.07 17.99 -8.95
N GLN A 125 -10.71 19.14 -8.81
CA GLN A 125 -11.58 19.42 -7.67
C GLN A 125 -12.73 18.40 -7.54
N ALA A 126 -13.23 17.88 -8.66
CA ALA A 126 -14.29 16.87 -8.69
C ALA A 126 -13.79 15.43 -8.44
N GLY A 127 -12.47 15.21 -8.29
CA GLY A 127 -11.88 13.89 -8.07
C GLY A 127 -10.82 13.52 -9.10
N LEU A 128 -10.76 12.23 -9.44
CA LEU A 128 -9.78 11.71 -10.40
C LEU A 128 -10.40 11.61 -11.80
N LYS A 129 -9.60 11.95 -12.81
CA LYS A 129 -9.95 11.87 -14.21
C LYS A 129 -8.84 11.20 -15.02
N GLU A 130 -9.20 10.34 -15.94
CA GLU A 130 -8.24 9.76 -16.86
C GLU A 130 -7.61 10.85 -17.74
N ALA A 131 -6.29 10.87 -17.82
CA ALA A 131 -5.60 11.76 -18.74
C ALA A 131 -5.82 11.27 -20.18
N LYS A 132 -6.36 12.12 -21.04
CA LYS A 132 -6.48 11.80 -22.47
C LYS A 132 -5.07 11.53 -23.02
N LYS A 133 -4.86 10.34 -23.58
CA LYS A 133 -3.68 10.10 -24.40
C LYS A 133 -3.74 11.07 -25.59
N TRP A 134 -2.82 12.01 -25.63
CA TRP A 134 -2.51 12.68 -26.89
C TRP A 134 -1.75 11.66 -27.74
N ILE A 135 -2.35 11.27 -28.82
CA ILE A 135 -1.73 10.44 -29.87
C ILE A 135 -0.73 11.31 -30.64
#